data_a6248c5fd4c08f62c25b8371f1e70244
#
_entry.id   a6248c5fd4c08f62c25b8371f1e70244
#
_cell.length_a   1.000
_cell.length_b   1.000
_cell.length_c   1.000
_cell.angle_alpha   90.00
_cell.angle_beta   90.00
_cell.angle_gamma   90.00
#
_symmetry.space_group_name_H-M   'P 1'
#
loop_
_entity.id
_entity.type
_entity.pdbx_description
1 polymer ?
#
loop_
_entity_poly.entity_id
_entity_poly.type
_entity_poly.pdbx_seq_one_letter_code
_entity_poly.pdbx_strand_id
1 'polypeptide(L)'
;MRLRLFLMSKASKILRSLRIKKLHWGGYSNIADSVIIETNVGLDKIYPKGIHIGEHTLVGGGSTILSHEHIFVKPDGSYYVTDTYIGKNCFIGVRSIICPGVKIGDECVIGAGSVVTKDIPSNSMAVGVPAKVIKTGISMNDHARLEGEMKYKK
;
A
#
# COMPACT_ATOMS: atom_id res chain seq x y z
N MET A 1 -9.87 -28.31 -15.90
CA MET A 1 -8.85 -27.39 -15.36
C MET A 1 -9.24 -25.90 -15.52
N ARG A 2 -9.61 -25.42 -16.72
CA ARG A 2 -9.99 -24.01 -16.97
C ARG A 2 -11.17 -23.51 -16.15
N LEU A 3 -12.26 -24.30 -15.98
CA LEU A 3 -13.45 -23.91 -15.21
C LEU A 3 -13.14 -23.70 -13.70
N ARG A 4 -12.28 -24.56 -13.14
CA ARG A 4 -11.88 -24.46 -11.72
C ARG A 4 -11.05 -23.21 -11.45
N LEU A 5 -10.13 -22.84 -12.35
CA LEU A 5 -9.36 -21.62 -12.31
C LEU A 5 -10.26 -20.37 -12.45
N PHE A 6 -11.27 -20.43 -13.33
CA PHE A 6 -12.24 -19.35 -13.52
C PHE A 6 -13.11 -19.12 -12.28
N LEU A 7 -13.61 -20.19 -11.65
CA LEU A 7 -14.39 -20.10 -10.40
C LEU A 7 -13.57 -19.58 -9.23
N MET A 8 -12.31 -20.02 -9.11
CA MET A 8 -11.37 -19.49 -8.10
C MET A 8 -11.10 -18.00 -8.30
N SER A 9 -10.98 -17.54 -9.55
CA SER A 9 -10.76 -16.13 -9.86
C SER A 9 -11.97 -15.25 -9.50
N LYS A 10 -13.21 -15.73 -9.77
CA LYS A 10 -14.44 -15.05 -9.35
C LYS A 10 -14.60 -15.02 -7.83
N ALA A 11 -14.38 -16.14 -7.15
CA ALA A 11 -14.44 -16.20 -5.69
C ALA A 11 -13.42 -15.27 -5.04
N SER A 12 -12.20 -15.20 -5.58
CA SER A 12 -11.17 -14.29 -5.08
C SER A 12 -11.54 -12.81 -5.24
N LYS A 13 -12.23 -12.44 -6.33
CA LYS A 13 -12.74 -11.06 -6.54
C LYS A 13 -13.84 -10.71 -5.54
N ILE A 14 -14.79 -11.63 -5.28
CA ILE A 14 -15.85 -11.43 -4.30
C ILE A 14 -15.28 -11.28 -2.90
N LEU A 15 -14.36 -12.15 -2.49
CA LEU A 15 -13.70 -12.08 -1.18
C LEU A 15 -12.92 -10.77 -1.00
N ARG A 16 -12.26 -10.28 -2.05
CA ARG A 16 -11.59 -8.97 -2.05
C ARG A 16 -12.58 -7.82 -1.83
N SER A 17 -13.67 -7.80 -2.59
CA SER A 17 -14.72 -6.77 -2.45
C SER A 17 -15.32 -6.75 -1.05
N LEU A 18 -15.60 -7.92 -0.46
CA LEU A 18 -16.11 -8.03 0.90
C LEU A 18 -15.08 -7.52 1.93
N ARG A 19 -13.78 -7.78 1.70
CA ARG A 19 -12.71 -7.32 2.58
C ARG A 19 -12.59 -5.80 2.56
N ILE A 20 -12.64 -5.16 1.40
CA ILE A 20 -12.62 -3.70 1.29
C ILE A 20 -13.86 -3.08 1.94
N LYS A 21 -15.06 -3.61 1.70
CA LYS A 21 -16.28 -3.16 2.39
C LYS A 21 -16.16 -3.25 3.91
N LYS A 22 -15.57 -4.34 4.43
CA LYS A 22 -15.30 -4.47 5.87
C LYS A 22 -14.32 -3.41 6.37
N LEU A 23 -13.31 -3.04 5.58
CA LEU A 23 -12.39 -1.96 5.92
C LEU A 23 -13.12 -0.62 5.94
N HIS A 24 -13.96 -0.31 4.96
CA HIS A 24 -14.76 0.92 4.98
C HIS A 24 -15.64 1.02 6.23
N TRP A 25 -16.27 -0.07 6.64
CA TRP A 25 -17.01 -0.14 7.91
C TRP A 25 -16.12 0.07 9.14
N GLY A 26 -14.85 -0.32 9.06
CA GLY A 26 -13.83 -0.08 10.10
C GLY A 26 -13.23 1.32 10.10
N GLY A 27 -13.76 2.26 9.30
CA GLY A 27 -13.31 3.64 9.25
C GLY A 27 -12.26 3.97 8.16
N TYR A 28 -11.84 3.00 7.35
CA TYR A 28 -10.87 3.19 6.25
C TYR A 28 -11.58 3.63 4.96
N SER A 29 -12.31 4.74 5.02
CA SER A 29 -13.16 5.23 3.91
C SER A 29 -12.37 5.70 2.67
N ASN A 30 -11.09 5.97 2.82
CA ASN A 30 -10.23 6.55 1.78
C ASN A 30 -9.36 5.50 1.06
N ILE A 31 -9.74 4.22 1.14
CA ILE A 31 -9.13 3.12 0.37
C ILE A 31 -10.03 2.81 -0.82
N ALA A 32 -9.48 2.89 -2.04
CA ALA A 32 -10.24 2.61 -3.25
C ALA A 32 -10.67 1.13 -3.34
N ASP A 33 -11.84 0.87 -3.95
CA ASP A 33 -12.44 -0.47 -4.04
C ASP A 33 -11.60 -1.48 -4.83
N SER A 34 -10.77 -1.01 -5.76
CA SER A 34 -9.90 -1.84 -6.59
C SER A 34 -8.58 -2.23 -5.90
N VAL A 35 -8.30 -1.71 -4.71
CA VAL A 35 -7.08 -2.01 -3.94
C VAL A 35 -7.02 -3.49 -3.55
N ILE A 36 -5.83 -4.07 -3.67
CA ILE A 36 -5.56 -5.43 -3.22
C ILE A 36 -4.73 -5.35 -1.94
N ILE A 37 -5.32 -5.77 -0.83
CA ILE A 37 -4.64 -5.88 0.46
C ILE A 37 -4.46 -7.35 0.77
N GLU A 38 -3.20 -7.79 0.86
CA GLU A 38 -2.86 -9.17 1.19
C GLU A 38 -3.07 -9.48 2.69
N THR A 39 -2.76 -10.70 3.08
CA THR A 39 -2.93 -11.16 4.47
C THR A 39 -1.96 -10.47 5.43
N ASN A 40 -2.39 -10.30 6.68
CA ASN A 40 -1.57 -9.74 7.77
C ASN A 40 -1.03 -8.32 7.53
N VAL A 41 -1.69 -7.53 6.66
CA VAL A 41 -1.38 -6.10 6.54
C VAL A 41 -1.94 -5.38 7.76
N GLY A 42 -1.05 -4.65 8.45
CA GLY A 42 -1.40 -3.75 9.55
C GLY A 42 -1.80 -2.38 9.00
N LEU A 43 -3.04 -1.97 9.22
CA LEU A 43 -3.49 -0.61 8.98
C LEU A 43 -3.71 0.08 10.33
N ASP A 44 -3.32 1.34 10.40
CA ASP A 44 -3.46 2.16 11.61
C ASP A 44 -4.90 2.15 12.14
N LYS A 45 -5.06 1.82 13.41
CA LYS A 45 -6.38 1.73 14.06
C LYS A 45 -6.75 3.00 14.85
N ILE A 46 -5.77 3.85 15.14
CA ILE A 46 -5.97 5.10 15.87
C ILE A 46 -6.58 6.16 14.96
N TYR A 47 -6.08 6.25 13.74
CA TYR A 47 -6.60 7.21 12.74
C TYR A 47 -6.83 6.53 11.39
N PRO A 48 -7.80 5.61 11.28
CA PRO A 48 -8.03 4.81 10.07
C PRO A 48 -8.40 5.67 8.85
N LYS A 49 -9.15 6.77 9.04
CA LYS A 49 -9.50 7.71 7.96
C LYS A 49 -8.30 8.49 7.39
N GLY A 50 -7.18 8.51 8.09
CA GLY A 50 -5.94 9.12 7.61
C GLY A 50 -5.15 8.25 6.64
N ILE A 51 -5.60 7.02 6.36
CA ILE A 51 -4.97 6.16 5.37
C ILE A 51 -5.70 6.29 4.02
N HIS A 52 -4.98 6.77 3.01
CA HIS A 52 -5.46 6.95 1.65
C HIS A 52 -4.70 6.02 0.72
N ILE A 53 -5.41 5.17 -0.02
CA ILE A 53 -4.80 4.25 -1.00
C ILE A 53 -5.59 4.33 -2.31
N GLY A 54 -4.87 4.71 -3.37
CA GLY A 54 -5.43 4.88 -4.71
C GLY A 54 -5.73 3.57 -5.42
N GLU A 55 -6.48 3.69 -6.51
CA GLU A 55 -6.96 2.56 -7.32
C GLU A 55 -5.84 1.65 -7.79
N HIS A 56 -6.17 0.36 -7.95
CA HIS A 56 -5.29 -0.68 -8.50
C HIS A 56 -3.96 -0.86 -7.76
N THR A 57 -3.82 -0.31 -6.55
CA THR A 57 -2.64 -0.50 -5.71
C THR A 57 -2.68 -1.85 -5.01
N LEU A 58 -1.53 -2.51 -4.94
CA LEU A 58 -1.34 -3.76 -4.22
C LEU A 58 -0.48 -3.52 -2.98
N VAL A 59 -1.00 -3.93 -1.83
CA VAL A 59 -0.27 -3.90 -0.55
C VAL A 59 0.09 -5.33 -0.15
N GLY A 60 1.37 -5.63 -0.18
CA GLY A 60 1.93 -6.95 0.10
C GLY A 60 1.77 -7.35 1.56
N GLY A 61 1.71 -8.65 1.79
CA GLY A 61 1.43 -9.25 3.10
C GLY A 61 2.43 -8.85 4.18
N GLY A 62 1.91 -8.66 5.39
CA GLY A 62 2.72 -8.27 6.55
C GLY A 62 3.22 -6.83 6.55
N SER A 63 2.84 -6.01 5.56
CA SER A 63 3.17 -4.58 5.54
C SER A 63 2.39 -3.82 6.58
N THR A 64 2.92 -2.67 7.01
CA THR A 64 2.26 -1.78 7.99
C THR A 64 2.17 -0.38 7.41
N ILE A 65 0.98 0.24 7.50
CA ILE A 65 0.74 1.62 7.07
C ILE A 65 0.22 2.39 8.28
N LEU A 66 0.95 3.45 8.65
CA LEU A 66 0.69 4.25 9.84
C LEU A 66 0.18 5.64 9.46
N SER A 67 -0.67 6.21 10.31
CA SER A 67 -1.25 7.55 10.18
C SER A 67 -1.27 8.31 11.51
N HIS A 68 -0.52 7.86 12.51
CA HIS A 68 -0.33 8.57 13.78
C HIS A 68 1.08 8.38 14.32
N GLU A 69 1.52 9.30 15.15
CA GLU A 69 2.80 9.27 15.84
C GLU A 69 2.66 8.66 17.24
N HIS A 70 3.57 7.73 17.59
CA HIS A 70 3.63 7.14 18.92
C HIS A 70 4.65 7.81 19.85
N ILE A 71 5.68 8.46 19.27
CA ILE A 71 6.79 9.03 20.05
C ILE A 71 6.33 10.30 20.79
N PHE A 72 5.48 11.07 20.13
CA PHE A 72 4.97 12.33 20.69
C PHE A 72 3.50 12.21 20.99
N VAL A 73 3.11 12.60 22.19
CA VAL A 73 1.71 12.73 22.63
C VAL A 73 1.41 14.18 22.92
N LYS A 74 0.18 14.59 22.66
CA LYS A 74 -0.29 15.93 23.00
C LYS A 74 -0.45 16.08 24.50
N PRO A 75 -0.52 17.33 25.02
CA PRO A 75 -0.72 17.59 26.47
C PRO A 75 -1.97 16.94 27.06
N ASP A 76 -3.00 16.67 26.24
CA ASP A 76 -4.25 16.00 26.62
C ASP A 76 -4.14 14.45 26.59
N GLY A 77 -2.96 13.91 26.27
CA GLY A 77 -2.71 12.48 26.15
C GLY A 77 -3.11 11.87 24.82
N SER A 78 -3.68 12.63 23.88
CA SER A 78 -4.01 12.12 22.54
C SER A 78 -2.78 12.07 21.63
N TYR A 79 -2.86 11.24 20.58
CA TYR A 79 -1.78 11.12 19.58
C TYR A 79 -1.82 12.25 18.54
N TYR A 80 -0.66 12.60 18.00
CA TYR A 80 -0.60 13.36 16.76
C TYR A 80 -0.99 12.45 15.60
N VAL A 81 -1.95 12.90 14.78
CA VAL A 81 -2.44 12.19 13.61
C VAL A 81 -2.09 12.96 12.36
N THR A 82 -1.81 12.23 11.28
CA THR A 82 -1.46 12.80 9.98
C THR A 82 -1.88 11.86 8.87
N ASP A 83 -2.30 12.42 7.74
CA ASP A 83 -2.73 11.63 6.60
C ASP A 83 -1.51 11.02 5.87
N THR A 84 -1.60 9.74 5.57
CA THR A 84 -0.62 8.98 4.78
C THR A 84 -1.24 8.59 3.46
N TYR A 85 -0.57 8.92 2.36
CA TYR A 85 -1.08 8.74 1.01
C TYR A 85 -0.26 7.73 0.22
N ILE A 86 -0.93 6.81 -0.43
CA ILE A 86 -0.37 5.92 -1.44
C ILE A 86 -1.19 6.11 -2.71
N GLY A 87 -0.53 6.48 -3.79
CA GLY A 87 -1.16 6.74 -5.08
C GLY A 87 -1.76 5.50 -5.73
N LYS A 88 -2.21 5.66 -6.97
CA LYS A 88 -2.75 4.57 -7.80
C LYS A 88 -1.65 3.75 -8.45
N ASN A 89 -2.00 2.51 -8.85
CA ASN A 89 -1.11 1.58 -9.56
C ASN A 89 0.21 1.31 -8.82
N CYS A 90 0.24 1.43 -7.49
CA CYS A 90 1.44 1.19 -6.70
C CYS A 90 1.60 -0.28 -6.30
N PHE A 91 2.84 -0.72 -6.16
CA PHE A 91 3.19 -2.01 -5.57
C PHE A 91 3.95 -1.78 -4.26
N ILE A 92 3.33 -2.10 -3.13
CA ILE A 92 3.96 -2.06 -1.82
C ILE A 92 4.44 -3.48 -1.50
N GLY A 93 5.75 -3.66 -1.47
CA GLY A 93 6.38 -4.95 -1.22
C GLY A 93 6.04 -5.52 0.16
N VAL A 94 6.11 -6.83 0.31
CA VAL A 94 5.80 -7.52 1.56
C VAL A 94 6.65 -7.00 2.72
N ARG A 95 6.06 -6.94 3.93
CA ARG A 95 6.73 -6.48 5.15
C ARG A 95 7.34 -5.08 5.08
N SER A 96 6.82 -4.21 4.23
CA SER A 96 7.21 -2.80 4.20
C SER A 96 6.51 -2.02 5.31
N ILE A 97 7.13 -0.94 5.76
CA ILE A 97 6.55 -0.01 6.73
C ILE A 97 6.45 1.36 6.07
N ILE A 98 5.24 1.91 6.04
CA ILE A 98 5.00 3.28 5.59
C ILE A 98 4.74 4.13 6.83
N CYS A 99 5.65 5.09 7.08
CA CYS A 99 5.57 5.96 8.26
C CYS A 99 4.44 6.99 8.12
N PRO A 100 3.97 7.55 9.25
CA PRO A 100 2.93 8.57 9.26
C PRO A 100 3.31 9.80 8.42
N GLY A 101 2.33 10.37 7.71
CA GLY A 101 2.50 11.59 6.94
C GLY A 101 3.21 11.44 5.59
N VAL A 102 3.69 10.25 5.26
CA VAL A 102 4.37 9.97 3.98
C VAL A 102 3.38 10.03 2.82
N LYS A 103 3.82 10.62 1.71
CA LYS A 103 3.12 10.63 0.42
C LYS A 103 3.91 9.83 -0.61
N ILE A 104 3.35 8.71 -1.04
CA ILE A 104 3.85 7.93 -2.17
C ILE A 104 3.01 8.29 -3.38
N GLY A 105 3.65 8.79 -4.44
CA GLY A 105 2.97 9.16 -5.68
C GLY A 105 2.41 7.96 -6.44
N ASP A 106 1.87 8.21 -7.61
CA ASP A 106 1.32 7.17 -8.49
C ASP A 106 2.42 6.31 -9.11
N GLU A 107 2.06 5.09 -9.49
CA GLU A 107 2.94 4.18 -10.22
C GLU A 107 4.30 3.93 -9.53
N CYS A 108 4.28 3.78 -8.22
CA CYS A 108 5.48 3.53 -7.43
C CYS A 108 5.64 2.05 -7.06
N VAL A 109 6.90 1.64 -6.94
CA VAL A 109 7.28 0.34 -6.40
C VAL A 109 8.06 0.56 -5.10
N ILE A 110 7.57 0.02 -4.00
CA ILE A 110 8.29 -0.06 -2.73
C ILE A 110 8.80 -1.49 -2.58
N GLY A 111 10.11 -1.64 -2.45
CA GLY A 111 10.74 -2.96 -2.29
C GLY A 111 10.35 -3.64 -0.98
N ALA A 112 10.36 -4.97 -0.97
CA ALA A 112 10.04 -5.74 0.24
C ALA A 112 10.94 -5.36 1.43
N GLY A 113 10.38 -5.32 2.63
CA GLY A 113 11.09 -4.98 3.86
C GLY A 113 11.57 -3.52 3.97
N SER A 114 11.12 -2.63 3.10
CA SER A 114 11.51 -1.23 3.11
C SER A 114 10.80 -0.45 4.20
N VAL A 115 11.45 0.58 4.76
CA VAL A 115 10.85 1.54 5.69
C VAL A 115 10.81 2.91 5.04
N VAL A 116 9.63 3.34 4.62
CA VAL A 116 9.43 4.62 3.93
C VAL A 116 9.18 5.71 4.97
N THR A 117 10.15 6.61 5.12
CA THR A 117 10.13 7.71 6.08
C THR A 117 10.03 9.09 5.44
N LYS A 118 10.04 9.16 4.11
CA LYS A 118 9.95 10.39 3.32
C LYS A 118 9.09 10.15 2.09
N ASP A 119 8.57 11.22 1.51
CA ASP A 119 7.78 11.17 0.29
C ASP A 119 8.53 10.51 -0.86
N ILE A 120 7.81 9.76 -1.66
CA ILE A 120 8.30 9.10 -2.87
C ILE A 120 7.59 9.71 -4.08
N PRO A 121 8.32 10.31 -5.02
CA PRO A 121 7.71 10.89 -6.22
C PRO A 121 7.10 9.80 -7.11
N SER A 122 6.09 10.16 -7.90
CA SER A 122 5.46 9.25 -8.86
C SER A 122 6.48 8.60 -9.80
N ASN A 123 6.10 7.46 -10.38
CA ASN A 123 6.91 6.72 -11.35
C ASN A 123 8.30 6.31 -10.81
N SER A 124 8.37 5.95 -9.52
CA SER A 124 9.64 5.67 -8.84
C SER A 124 9.66 4.32 -8.15
N MET A 125 10.86 3.74 -8.11
CA MET A 125 11.14 2.56 -7.29
C MET A 125 12.01 2.97 -6.11
N ALA A 126 11.56 2.64 -4.88
CA ALA A 126 12.30 2.92 -3.65
C ALA A 126 12.49 1.65 -2.82
N VAL A 127 13.66 1.49 -2.22
CA VAL A 127 14.03 0.32 -1.42
C VAL A 127 14.89 0.68 -0.23
N GLY A 128 14.88 -0.14 0.80
CA GLY A 128 15.82 -0.08 1.92
C GLY A 128 15.25 0.51 3.20
N VAL A 129 16.11 0.65 4.21
CA VAL A 129 15.82 1.19 5.55
C VAL A 129 16.87 2.24 5.92
N PRO A 130 16.53 3.55 5.88
CA PRO A 130 15.32 4.12 5.29
C PRO A 130 15.25 3.92 3.77
N ALA A 131 14.04 3.86 3.20
CA ALA A 131 13.84 3.69 1.76
C ALA A 131 14.38 4.88 0.97
N LYS A 132 15.10 4.57 -0.11
CA LYS A 132 15.64 5.56 -1.05
C LYS A 132 15.20 5.24 -2.46
N VAL A 133 14.90 6.26 -3.25
CA VAL A 133 14.60 6.11 -4.67
C VAL A 133 15.85 5.61 -5.39
N ILE A 134 15.74 4.46 -6.05
CA ILE A 134 16.82 3.82 -6.82
C ILE A 134 16.59 3.88 -8.32
N LYS A 135 15.36 4.16 -8.74
CA LYS A 135 14.96 4.29 -10.15
C LYS A 135 13.77 5.23 -10.27
N THR A 136 13.75 6.02 -11.32
CA THR A 136 12.64 6.90 -11.72
C THR A 136 12.20 6.58 -13.14
N GLY A 137 11.05 7.14 -13.56
CA GLY A 137 10.52 6.92 -14.91
C GLY A 137 10.06 5.49 -15.16
N ILE A 138 9.62 4.78 -14.13
CA ILE A 138 8.98 3.48 -14.28
C ILE A 138 7.51 3.67 -14.67
N SER A 139 6.92 2.66 -15.32
CA SER A 139 5.48 2.60 -15.62
C SER A 139 4.89 1.35 -15.00
N MET A 140 3.71 1.49 -14.42
CA MET A 140 2.96 0.42 -13.78
C MET A 140 1.60 0.29 -14.45
N ASN A 141 1.16 -0.93 -14.70
CA ASN A 141 -0.18 -1.18 -15.21
C ASN A 141 -1.24 -1.18 -14.07
N ASP A 142 -2.50 -1.29 -14.46
CA ASP A 142 -3.67 -1.35 -13.56
C ASP A 142 -3.76 -2.64 -12.70
N HIS A 143 -2.76 -3.49 -12.75
CA HIS A 143 -2.59 -4.66 -11.89
C HIS A 143 -1.41 -4.49 -10.92
N ALA A 144 -0.91 -3.27 -10.75
CA ALA A 144 0.29 -2.94 -9.98
C ALA A 144 1.49 -3.80 -10.39
N ARG A 145 1.68 -3.97 -11.71
CA ARG A 145 2.82 -4.70 -12.28
C ARG A 145 3.69 -3.75 -13.09
N LEU A 146 4.99 -3.87 -12.91
CA LEU A 146 5.97 -3.10 -13.65
C LEU A 146 5.86 -3.44 -15.14
N GLU A 147 5.75 -2.43 -16.00
CA GLU A 147 5.78 -2.60 -17.44
C GLU A 147 7.22 -2.77 -17.93
N GLY A 148 7.40 -3.65 -18.91
CA GLY A 148 8.69 -3.97 -19.49
C GLY A 148 9.12 -5.42 -19.29
N GLU A 149 10.22 -5.80 -19.92
CA GLU A 149 10.79 -7.14 -19.80
C GLU A 149 11.64 -7.28 -18.55
N MET A 150 11.36 -8.29 -17.74
CA MET A 150 12.20 -8.64 -16.61
C MET A 150 13.36 -9.50 -17.09
N LYS A 151 14.56 -8.91 -17.16
CA LYS A 151 15.81 -9.67 -17.41
C LYS A 151 16.34 -10.16 -16.06
N TYR A 152 16.05 -11.41 -15.73
CA TYR A 152 16.78 -12.07 -14.64
C TYR A 152 18.25 -12.22 -15.08
N LYS A 153 19.17 -11.59 -14.36
CA LYS A 153 20.57 -11.98 -14.45
C LYS A 153 20.68 -13.39 -13.86
N LYS A 154 21.03 -14.35 -14.72
CA LYS A 154 21.42 -15.70 -14.27
C LYS A 154 22.73 -15.64 -13.51
#